data_e141ae7f9a61838df3efd437050cce8b
#
_entry.id   e141ae7f9a61838df3efd437050cce8b
#
_cell.length_a   1.000
_cell.length_b   1.000
_cell.length_c   1.000
_cell.angle_alpha   90.00
_cell.angle_beta   90.00
_cell.angle_gamma   90.00
#
_symmetry.space_group_name_H-M   'P 1'
#
loop_
_entity.id
_entity.type
_entity.pdbx_description
1 polymer ?
#
loop_
_entity_poly.entity_id
_entity_poly.type
_entity_poly.pdbx_seq_one_letter_code
_entity_poly.pdbx_strand_id
1 'polypeptide(L)'
;MVLYLKYRPQKLAELDITSVRDKLVGTLASSYRPHAYLFSGPKGTGKTSAARIIAKALNCLNPKEQALTGSTKKYNEPCNKCENCREILSGRHMDIIEIDAASNRGIDEIRDLKEKIRLAPV
;
A
#
# COMPACT_ATOMS: atom_id res chain seq x y z
N MET A 1 19.67 -15.43 0.26
CA MET A 1 18.61 -14.42 0.21
C MET A 1 17.70 -14.69 -0.99
N VAL A 2 16.39 -14.66 -0.77
CA VAL A 2 15.42 -14.91 -1.83
C VAL A 2 15.26 -13.66 -2.69
N LEU A 3 15.42 -13.80 -4.00
CA LEU A 3 15.45 -12.66 -4.93
C LEU A 3 14.13 -11.87 -4.95
N TYR A 4 13.00 -12.55 -4.89
CA TYR A 4 11.70 -11.85 -4.93
C TYR A 4 11.46 -10.98 -3.69
N LEU A 5 12.08 -11.28 -2.57
CA LEU A 5 12.02 -10.44 -1.38
C LEU A 5 12.98 -9.26 -1.48
N LYS A 6 14.18 -9.52 -2.00
CA LYS A 6 15.22 -8.49 -2.15
C LYS A 6 14.81 -7.38 -3.13
N TYR A 7 14.21 -7.75 -4.24
CA TYR A 7 13.85 -6.81 -5.31
C TYR A 7 12.38 -6.42 -5.33
N ARG A 8 11.65 -6.74 -4.28
CA ARG A 8 10.26 -6.29 -4.16
C ARG A 8 10.20 -4.76 -4.14
N PRO A 9 9.37 -4.12 -4.97
CA PRO A 9 9.24 -2.66 -4.96
C PRO A 9 8.85 -2.13 -3.58
N GLN A 10 9.46 -1.02 -3.18
CA GLN A 10 9.18 -0.34 -1.92
C GLN A 10 8.64 1.08 -2.11
N LYS A 11 8.63 1.56 -3.34
CA LYS A 11 8.12 2.87 -3.73
C LYS A 11 7.29 2.75 -4.99
N LEU A 12 6.38 3.70 -5.21
CA LEU A 12 5.58 3.74 -6.44
C LEU A 12 6.46 3.80 -7.68
N ALA A 13 7.53 4.57 -7.65
CA ALA A 13 8.46 4.70 -8.77
C ALA A 13 9.15 3.39 -9.16
N GLU A 14 9.19 2.41 -8.27
CA GLU A 14 9.83 1.11 -8.51
C GLU A 14 8.89 0.08 -9.14
N LEU A 15 7.60 0.39 -9.28
CA LEU A 15 6.64 -0.52 -9.89
C LEU A 15 6.93 -0.72 -11.38
N ASP A 16 7.00 -1.97 -11.81
CA ASP A 16 7.40 -2.34 -13.16
C ASP A 16 6.33 -2.02 -14.21
N ILE A 17 5.05 -2.16 -13.86
CA ILE A 17 3.95 -1.92 -14.79
C ILE A 17 3.63 -0.42 -14.79
N THR A 18 4.11 0.28 -15.82
CA THR A 18 4.04 1.75 -15.91
C THR A 18 2.61 2.28 -15.93
N SER A 19 1.67 1.60 -16.60
CA SER A 19 0.28 2.04 -16.64
C SER A 19 -0.39 2.03 -15.27
N VAL A 20 -0.12 1.01 -14.45
CA VAL A 20 -0.61 0.91 -13.08
C VAL A 20 0.07 1.95 -12.20
N ARG A 21 1.38 2.09 -12.32
CA ARG A 21 2.15 3.09 -11.58
C ARG A 21 1.61 4.49 -11.83
N ASP A 22 1.38 4.86 -13.08
CA ASP A 22 0.92 6.19 -13.44
C ASP A 22 -0.49 6.46 -12.90
N LYS A 23 -1.37 5.47 -12.94
CA LYS A 23 -2.71 5.59 -12.36
C LYS A 23 -2.67 5.79 -10.85
N LEU A 24 -1.84 5.04 -10.14
CA LEU A 24 -1.70 5.16 -8.69
C LEU A 24 -1.11 6.51 -8.29
N VAL A 25 -0.08 6.95 -9.00
CA VAL A 25 0.53 8.27 -8.78
C VAL A 25 -0.51 9.37 -8.98
N GLY A 26 -1.28 9.31 -10.07
CA GLY A 26 -2.35 10.26 -10.33
C GLY A 26 -3.43 10.27 -9.25
N THR A 27 -3.82 9.10 -8.76
CA THR A 27 -4.81 8.96 -7.68
C THR A 27 -4.29 9.57 -6.38
N LEU A 28 -3.04 9.32 -6.02
CA LEU A 28 -2.44 9.86 -4.80
C LEU A 28 -2.16 11.36 -4.90
N ALA A 29 -1.97 11.89 -6.10
CA ALA A 29 -1.79 13.33 -6.33
C ALA A 29 -3.13 14.07 -6.30
N SER A 30 -4.25 13.39 -6.45
CA SER A 30 -5.58 13.98 -6.40
C SER A 30 -5.98 14.37 -4.99
N SER A 31 -6.81 15.40 -4.85
CA SER A 31 -7.41 15.77 -3.56
C SER A 31 -8.46 14.74 -3.11
N TYR A 32 -9.04 14.00 -4.04
CA TYR A 32 -9.97 12.92 -3.74
C TYR A 32 -9.25 11.58 -3.76
N ARG A 33 -9.35 10.85 -2.65
CA ARG A 33 -8.76 9.51 -2.52
C ARG A 33 -9.86 8.47 -2.38
N PRO A 34 -9.85 7.42 -3.21
CA PRO A 34 -10.85 6.35 -3.10
C PRO A 34 -10.76 5.62 -1.76
N HIS A 35 -11.90 5.12 -1.29
CA HIS A 35 -11.96 4.27 -0.10
C HIS A 35 -11.52 2.84 -0.38
N ALA A 36 -11.56 2.41 -1.64
CA ALA A 36 -11.25 1.04 -2.02
C ALA A 36 -10.44 1.02 -3.31
N TYR A 37 -9.49 0.11 -3.38
CA TYR A 37 -8.65 -0.14 -4.55
C TYR A 37 -8.75 -1.61 -4.91
N LEU A 38 -8.93 -1.92 -6.18
CA LEU A 38 -8.93 -3.29 -6.68
C LEU A 38 -7.74 -3.49 -7.63
N PHE A 39 -6.85 -4.39 -7.25
CA PHE A 39 -5.74 -4.82 -8.09
C PHE A 39 -6.04 -6.21 -8.62
N SER A 40 -6.06 -6.36 -9.94
CA SER A 40 -6.31 -7.64 -10.59
C SER A 40 -5.20 -7.96 -11.58
N GLY A 41 -4.96 -9.23 -11.79
CA GLY A 41 -3.95 -9.70 -12.73
C GLY A 41 -3.39 -11.06 -12.34
N PRO A 42 -2.52 -11.62 -13.21
CA PRO A 42 -1.88 -12.91 -12.94
C PRO A 42 -0.98 -12.85 -11.70
N LYS A 43 -0.66 -14.02 -11.18
CA LYS A 43 0.28 -14.16 -10.08
C LYS A 43 1.64 -13.56 -10.46
N GLY A 44 2.27 -12.85 -9.54
CA GLY A 44 3.59 -12.28 -9.76
C GLY A 44 3.62 -10.91 -10.44
N THR A 45 2.47 -10.24 -10.59
CA THR A 45 2.40 -8.91 -11.24
C THR A 45 2.58 -7.75 -10.26
N GLY A 46 2.82 -8.02 -8.97
CA GLY A 46 3.09 -6.98 -7.99
C GLY A 46 1.86 -6.41 -7.28
N LYS A 47 0.73 -7.12 -7.29
CA LYS A 47 -0.51 -6.65 -6.64
C LYS A 47 -0.33 -6.39 -5.15
N THR A 48 0.23 -7.34 -4.42
CA THR A 48 0.47 -7.21 -2.98
C THR A 48 1.48 -6.10 -2.70
N SER A 49 2.53 -6.01 -3.51
CA SER A 49 3.54 -4.94 -3.37
C SER A 49 2.93 -3.57 -3.56
N ALA A 50 2.08 -3.39 -4.57
CA ALA A 50 1.39 -2.13 -4.82
C ALA A 50 0.48 -1.74 -3.64
N ALA A 51 -0.28 -2.68 -3.11
CA ALA A 51 -1.16 -2.44 -1.96
C ALA A 51 -0.37 -2.01 -0.72
N ARG A 52 0.74 -2.66 -0.44
CA ARG A 52 1.60 -2.29 0.70
C ARG A 52 2.24 -0.92 0.53
N ILE A 53 2.65 -0.57 -0.69
CA ILE A 53 3.21 0.76 -0.96
C ILE A 53 2.17 1.84 -0.72
N ILE A 54 0.93 1.63 -1.17
CA ILE A 54 -0.16 2.58 -0.91
C ILE A 54 -0.41 2.72 0.58
N ALA A 55 -0.48 1.62 1.32
CA ALA A 55 -0.65 1.65 2.77
C ALA A 55 0.46 2.46 3.45
N LYS A 56 1.71 2.26 3.05
CA LYS A 56 2.83 3.04 3.57
C LYS A 56 2.72 4.51 3.21
N ALA A 57 2.38 4.83 1.96
CA ALA A 57 2.27 6.22 1.51
C ALA A 57 1.19 6.99 2.25
N LEU A 58 0.05 6.34 2.53
CA LEU A 58 -1.06 6.96 3.25
C LEU A 58 -0.79 7.13 4.75
N ASN A 59 0.07 6.31 5.34
CA ASN A 59 0.35 6.31 6.78
C ASN A 59 1.76 6.76 7.14
N CYS A 60 2.56 7.17 6.17
CA CYS A 60 3.94 7.59 6.40
C CYS A 60 3.99 8.86 7.26
N LEU A 61 4.87 8.86 8.26
CA LEU A 61 5.06 10.01 9.14
C LEU A 61 5.91 11.11 8.49
N ASN A 62 6.76 10.75 7.55
CA ASN A 62 7.64 11.67 6.83
C ASN A 62 7.57 11.43 5.32
N PRO A 63 6.40 11.66 4.69
CA PRO A 63 6.27 11.39 3.26
C PRO A 63 7.22 12.25 2.44
N LYS A 64 7.79 11.66 1.40
CA LYS A 64 8.64 12.37 0.44
C LYS A 64 7.81 12.84 -0.73
N GLU A 65 7.63 14.13 -0.85
CA GLU A 65 6.86 14.73 -1.93
C GLU A 65 7.62 14.63 -3.25
N GLN A 66 6.95 14.14 -4.27
CA GLN A 66 7.51 13.99 -5.61
C GLN A 66 6.63 14.74 -6.63
N ALA A 67 7.27 15.37 -7.60
CA ALA A 67 6.54 16.04 -8.67
C ALA A 67 5.99 15.00 -9.66
N LEU A 68 4.73 15.17 -10.03
CA LEU A 68 4.15 14.39 -11.11
C LEU A 68 4.61 14.95 -12.45
N THR A 69 5.17 14.09 -13.29
CA THR A 69 5.72 14.48 -14.60
C THR A 69 4.64 15.15 -15.45
N GLY A 70 4.94 16.35 -15.97
CA GLY A 70 4.02 17.10 -16.83
C GLY A 70 2.88 17.79 -16.08
N SER A 71 2.95 17.91 -14.76
CA SER A 71 1.92 18.54 -13.94
C SER A 71 2.53 19.34 -12.80
N THR A 72 1.78 20.31 -12.28
CA THR A 72 2.13 21.01 -11.04
C THR A 72 1.74 20.21 -9.80
N LYS A 73 0.98 19.12 -9.98
CA LYS A 73 0.55 18.26 -8.89
C LYS A 73 1.71 17.44 -8.34
N LYS A 74 1.63 17.14 -7.07
CA LYS A 74 2.62 16.35 -6.35
C LYS A 74 1.97 15.17 -5.65
N TYR A 75 2.71 14.10 -5.47
CA TYR A 75 2.27 12.94 -4.73
C TYR A 75 3.31 12.56 -3.68
N ASN A 76 2.90 11.78 -2.69
CA ASN A 76 3.77 11.38 -1.61
C ASN A 76 4.27 9.96 -1.80
N GLU A 77 5.60 9.78 -1.79
CA GLU A 77 6.24 8.48 -1.68
C GLU A 77 6.47 8.14 -0.21
N PRO A 78 6.37 6.86 0.19
CA PRO A 78 6.72 6.48 1.54
C PRO A 78 8.23 6.64 1.78
N CYS A 79 8.61 7.08 2.98
CA CYS A 79 10.03 7.25 3.32
C CYS A 79 10.75 5.92 3.55
N ASN A 80 10.02 4.86 3.89
CA ASN A 80 10.52 3.53 4.23
C ASN A 80 11.44 3.47 5.45
N LYS A 81 11.51 4.55 6.21
CA LYS A 81 12.41 4.68 7.38
C LYS A 81 11.65 4.97 8.67
N CYS A 82 10.46 5.58 8.60
CA CYS A 82 9.68 5.89 9.80
C CYS A 82 9.11 4.63 10.43
N GLU A 83 8.63 4.75 11.66
CA GLU A 83 8.05 3.64 12.40
C GLU A 83 6.88 3.00 11.64
N ASN A 84 5.95 3.81 11.13
CA ASN A 84 4.80 3.29 10.38
C ASN A 84 5.23 2.51 9.14
N CYS A 85 6.14 3.02 8.34
CA CYS A 85 6.63 2.31 7.16
C CYS A 85 7.29 0.98 7.52
N ARG A 86 8.09 0.95 8.56
CA ARG A 86 8.76 -0.28 9.01
C ARG A 86 7.78 -1.30 9.57
N GLU A 87 6.80 -0.86 10.35
CA GLU A 87 5.77 -1.74 10.90
C GLU A 87 4.87 -2.33 9.81
N ILE A 88 4.48 -1.54 8.83
CA ILE A 88 3.67 -2.01 7.69
C ILE A 88 4.46 -3.06 6.90
N LEU A 89 5.73 -2.80 6.65
CA LEU A 89 6.57 -3.75 5.91
C LEU A 89 6.72 -5.08 6.65
N SER A 90 6.83 -5.05 7.97
CA SER A 90 6.96 -6.25 8.80
C SER A 90 5.64 -6.91 9.17
N GLY A 91 4.51 -6.30 8.81
CA GLY A 91 3.18 -6.82 9.11
C GLY A 91 2.72 -6.59 10.55
N ARG A 92 3.33 -5.64 11.27
CA ARG A 92 3.04 -5.38 12.68
C ARG A 92 2.24 -4.11 12.96
N HIS A 93 1.92 -3.33 11.94
CA HIS A 93 1.16 -2.09 12.14
C HIS A 93 -0.26 -2.40 12.58
N MET A 94 -0.71 -1.76 13.66
CA MET A 94 -2.02 -2.04 14.27
C MET A 94 -3.21 -1.68 13.37
N ASP A 95 -3.05 -0.64 12.56
CA ASP A 95 -4.13 -0.14 11.69
C ASP A 95 -4.14 -0.77 10.29
N ILE A 96 -3.11 -1.54 9.95
CA ILE A 96 -2.98 -2.21 8.66
C ILE A 96 -3.15 -3.71 8.86
N ILE A 97 -4.26 -4.22 8.32
CA ILE A 97 -4.61 -5.64 8.45
C ILE A 97 -4.53 -6.28 7.07
N GLU A 98 -3.67 -7.27 6.91
CA GLU A 98 -3.59 -8.09 5.70
C GLU A 98 -4.29 -9.41 5.94
N ILE A 99 -5.18 -9.78 5.02
CA ILE A 99 -5.94 -11.02 5.09
C ILE A 99 -5.66 -11.82 3.83
N ASP A 100 -5.19 -13.06 4.01
CA ASP A 100 -5.09 -14.02 2.93
C ASP A 100 -6.41 -14.78 2.83
N ALA A 101 -7.18 -14.51 1.79
CA ALA A 101 -8.49 -15.14 1.59
C ALA A 101 -8.41 -16.66 1.45
N ALA A 102 -7.26 -17.19 1.03
CA ALA A 102 -7.06 -18.63 0.93
C ALA A 102 -6.96 -19.29 2.32
N SER A 103 -6.45 -18.56 3.32
CA SER A 103 -6.27 -19.05 4.70
C SER A 103 -7.37 -18.59 5.65
N ASN A 104 -8.04 -17.48 5.36
CA ASN A 104 -8.98 -16.80 6.27
C ASN A 104 -10.40 -16.79 5.66
N ARG A 105 -11.00 -17.99 5.51
CA ARG A 105 -12.32 -18.15 4.89
C ARG A 105 -13.48 -18.19 5.88
N GLY A 106 -13.20 -18.25 7.19
CA GLY A 106 -14.21 -18.44 8.20
C GLY A 106 -15.02 -17.19 8.51
N ILE A 107 -16.28 -17.38 8.93
CA ILE A 107 -17.15 -16.29 9.38
C ILE A 107 -16.57 -15.59 10.59
N ASP A 108 -15.92 -16.33 11.49
CA ASP A 108 -15.33 -15.77 12.72
C ASP A 108 -14.22 -14.76 12.41
N GLU A 109 -13.43 -15.02 11.38
CA GLU A 109 -12.37 -14.11 10.94
C GLU A 109 -12.94 -12.81 10.38
N ILE A 110 -14.07 -12.89 9.66
CA ILE A 110 -14.77 -11.70 9.17
C ILE A 110 -15.35 -10.89 10.32
N ARG A 111 -15.88 -11.54 11.34
CA ARG A 111 -16.39 -10.88 12.55
C ARG A 111 -15.29 -10.17 13.31
N ASP A 112 -14.13 -10.81 13.49
CA ASP A 112 -12.95 -10.20 14.11
C ASP A 112 -12.50 -8.97 13.34
N LEU A 113 -12.49 -9.04 12.02
CA LEU A 113 -12.14 -7.91 11.17
C LEU A 113 -13.12 -6.74 11.35
N LYS A 114 -14.43 -7.03 11.40
CA LYS A 114 -15.44 -6.00 11.63
C LYS A 114 -15.24 -5.28 12.97
N GLU A 115 -14.89 -6.00 14.02
CA GLU A 115 -14.62 -5.40 15.33
C GLU A 115 -13.38 -4.52 15.28
N LYS A 116 -12.31 -4.93 14.61
CA LYS A 116 -11.10 -4.15 14.46
C LYS A 116 -11.32 -2.86 13.67
N ILE A 117 -12.17 -2.89 12.64
CA ILE A 117 -12.49 -1.72 11.82
C ILE A 117 -13.18 -0.61 12.64
N ARG A 118 -13.89 -0.97 13.70
CA ARG A 118 -14.59 -0.01 14.56
C ARG A 118 -13.65 0.79 15.46
N LEU A 119 -12.42 0.32 15.65
CA LEU A 119 -11.44 1.00 16.49
C LEU A 119 -10.85 2.20 15.73
N ALA A 120 -10.61 3.29 16.47
CA ALA A 120 -9.96 4.45 15.89
C ALA A 120 -8.51 4.14 15.51
N PRO A 121 -7.98 4.75 14.42
CA PRO A 121 -6.57 4.60 14.06
C PRO A 121 -5.65 5.13 15.17
N VAL A 122 -4.52 4.50 15.30
CA VAL A 122 -3.48 4.93 16.24
C VAL A 122 -2.72 6.13 15.71
#